data_8099ddd559d1d405653c0936c15555c9
#
_entry.id   8099ddd559d1d405653c0936c15555c9
#
_cell.length_a   1.000
_cell.length_b   1.000
_cell.length_c   1.000
_cell.angle_alpha   90.00
_cell.angle_beta   90.00
_cell.angle_gamma   90.00
#
_symmetry.space_group_name_H-M   'P 1'
#
loop_
_entity.id
_entity.type
_entity.pdbx_description
1 polymer ?
#
loop_
_entity_poly.entity_id
_entity_poly.type
_entity_poly.pdbx_seq_one_letter_code
_entity_poly.pdbx_strand_id
1 'polypeptide(L)' 'MLKIIACDDDVAFLDRLHRMIDRWSSETGTAVDVAFV' A
#
# COMPACT_ATOMS: atom_id res chain seq x y z
N MET A 1 -10.55 7.77 5.36
CA MET A 1 -9.72 6.56 5.17
C MET A 1 -9.72 6.18 3.70
N LEU A 2 -8.56 5.87 3.16
CA LEU A 2 -8.40 5.41 1.79
C LEU A 2 -8.20 3.90 1.77
N LYS A 3 -8.95 3.20 0.94
CA LYS A 3 -8.83 1.76 0.80
C LYS A 3 -8.23 1.43 -0.56
N ILE A 4 -7.12 0.68 -0.54
CA ILE A 4 -6.41 0.27 -1.74
C ILE A 4 -6.38 -1.24 -1.82
N ILE A 5 -6.71 -1.78 -3.01
CA ILE A 5 -6.63 -3.22 -3.27
C ILE A 5 -5.59 -3.41 -4.37
N ALA A 6 -4.54 -4.18 -4.09
CA ALA A 6 -3.49 -4.49 -5.03
C ALA A 6 -3.48 -5.98 -5.35
N CYS A 7 -3.42 -6.31 -6.63
CA CYS A 7 -3.40 -7.69 -7.09
C CYS A 7 -2.25 -7.87 -8.07
N ASP A 8 -1.28 -8.70 -7.71
CA ASP A 8 -0.14 -9.02 -8.56
C ASP A 8 0.47 -10.34 -8.09
N ASP A 9 1.08 -11.09 -8.99
CA ASP A 9 1.81 -12.31 -8.67
C ASP A 9 3.29 -12.04 -8.33
N ASP A 10 3.76 -10.82 -8.51
CA ASP A 10 5.12 -10.41 -8.16
C ASP A 10 5.17 -9.92 -6.72
N VAL A 11 5.58 -10.82 -5.81
CA VAL A 11 5.64 -10.53 -4.38
C VAL A 11 6.63 -9.38 -4.08
N ALA A 12 7.73 -9.30 -4.81
CA ALA A 12 8.71 -8.23 -4.62
C ALA A 12 8.10 -6.87 -4.96
N PHE A 13 7.30 -6.80 -6.00
CA PHE A 13 6.60 -5.58 -6.38
C PHE A 13 5.58 -5.17 -5.32
N LEU A 14 4.80 -6.12 -4.80
CA LEU A 14 3.80 -5.87 -3.77
C LEU A 14 4.44 -5.35 -2.48
N ASP A 15 5.57 -5.91 -2.08
CA ASP A 15 6.31 -5.45 -0.90
C ASP A 15 6.78 -4.01 -1.07
N ARG A 16 7.32 -3.69 -2.24
CA ARG A 16 7.78 -2.34 -2.56
C ARG A 16 6.63 -1.34 -2.58
N LEU A 17 5.51 -1.75 -3.15
CA LEU A 17 4.30 -0.93 -3.19
C LEU A 17 3.77 -0.66 -1.78
N HIS A 18 3.76 -1.66 -0.92
CA HIS A 18 3.31 -1.52 0.46
C HIS A 18 4.16 -0.49 1.22
N ARG A 19 5.47 -0.55 1.07
CA ARG A 19 6.37 0.42 1.71
C ARG A 19 6.14 1.83 1.22
N MET A 20 5.88 1.98 -0.08
CA MET A 20 5.60 3.28 -0.67
C MET A 20 4.31 3.88 -0.13
N ILE A 21 3.27 3.06 -0.01
CA ILE A 21 1.97 3.48 0.53
C ILE A 21 2.09 3.85 2.01
N ASP A 22 2.82 3.05 2.80
CA ASP A 22 3.06 3.33 4.21
C ASP A 22 3.73 4.69 4.39
N ARG A 23 4.75 4.97 3.58
CA ARG A 23 5.45 6.23 3.63
C ARG A 23 4.53 7.40 3.28
N TRP A 24 3.75 7.25 2.22
CA TRP A 24 2.80 8.27 1.81
C TRP A 24 1.76 8.55 2.90
N SER A 25 1.23 7.50 3.50
CA SER A 25 0.26 7.59 4.59
C SER A 25 0.83 8.36 5.78
N SER A 26 2.07 8.08 6.13
CA SER A 26 2.76 8.74 7.23
C SER A 26 3.02 10.22 6.92
N GLU A 27 3.45 10.53 5.70
CA GLU A 27 3.79 11.89 5.30
C GLU A 27 2.56 12.79 5.17
N THR A 28 1.44 12.24 4.72
CA THR A 28 0.21 13.02 4.50
C THR A 28 -0.73 12.99 5.70
N GLY A 29 -0.50 12.10 6.66
CA GLY A 29 -1.41 11.89 7.78
C GLY A 29 -2.73 11.25 7.36
N THR A 30 -2.79 10.65 6.18
CA THR A 30 -4.00 9.99 5.68
C THR A 30 -3.99 8.52 6.04
N ALA A 31 -5.03 8.05 6.69
CA ALA A 31 -5.17 6.63 7.01
C ALA A 31 -5.43 5.83 5.73
N VAL A 32 -4.67 4.75 5.53
CA VAL A 32 -4.78 3.91 4.34
C VAL A 32 -4.93 2.45 4.77
N ASP A 33 -5.91 1.78 4.17
CA ASP A 33 -6.10 0.34 4.33
C ASP A 33 -5.72 -0.34 3.01
N VAL A 34 -4.75 -1.23 3.05
CA VAL A 34 -4.23 -1.90 1.85
C VAL A 34 -4.48 -3.40 1.96
N ALA A 35 -5.14 -3.95 0.96
CA ALA A 35 -5.34 -5.38 0.84
C ALA A 35 -4.56 -5.90 -0.37
N PHE A 36 -3.81 -6.98 -0.18
CA PHE A 36 -3.06 -7.64 -1.25
C PHE A 36 -3.72 -8.99 -1.58
N VAL A 37 -3.89 -9.25 -2.84
CA VAL A 37 -4.53 -10.48 -3.32
C VAL A 37 -3.57 -11.31 -4.17
#